data_01e0b6600a7f6602ba627a6a885044a1
#
_entry.id   01e0b6600a7f6602ba627a6a885044a1
#
_cell.length_a   1.000
_cell.length_b   1.000
_cell.length_c   1.000
_cell.angle_alpha   90.00
_cell.angle_beta   90.00
_cell.angle_gamma   90.00
#
_symmetry.space_group_name_H-M   'P 1'
#
loop_
_entity.id
_entity.type
_entity.pdbx_description
1 polymer ?
#
loop_
_entity_poly.entity_id
_entity_poly.type
_entity_poly.pdbx_seq_one_letter_code
_entity_poly.pdbx_strand_id
1 'polypeptide(L)'
;MLKNSGVEQDYRALTQASAAWEQRGRRVMPIAGSRAIAFHSPYPLTIVRGEGPFLFDADGNRYVDLIGNMYALVHGNAFPPIVEATAAQIAAGTAWPANNGPQIELAELLTARLSAVEQVLFCNSGTEAFSLALNIARGATGRSRFLMAQGGYHGTM
;
A
#
# COMPACT_ATOMS: atom_id res chain seq x y z
N MET A 1 -4.98 7.04 -30.47
CA MET A 1 -5.18 5.89 -29.56
C MET A 1 -5.40 4.64 -30.40
N LEU A 2 -4.43 3.74 -30.47
CA LEU A 2 -4.59 2.44 -31.10
C LEU A 2 -5.56 1.62 -30.25
N LYS A 3 -6.80 1.42 -30.74
CA LYS A 3 -7.74 0.48 -30.15
C LYS A 3 -7.24 -0.94 -30.44
N ASN A 4 -6.54 -1.55 -29.49
CA ASN A 4 -6.16 -2.96 -29.59
C ASN A 4 -7.35 -3.81 -29.13
N SER A 5 -8.38 -3.90 -29.98
CA SER A 5 -9.65 -4.56 -29.67
C SER A 5 -9.48 -6.06 -29.32
N GLY A 6 -8.45 -6.72 -29.84
CA GLY A 6 -8.16 -8.11 -29.54
C GLY A 6 -7.69 -8.30 -28.09
N VAL A 7 -6.72 -7.51 -27.63
CA VAL A 7 -6.19 -7.61 -26.26
C VAL A 7 -7.27 -7.36 -25.21
N GLU A 8 -8.16 -6.38 -25.45
CA GLU A 8 -9.26 -6.12 -24.52
C GLU A 8 -10.28 -7.27 -24.49
N GLN A 9 -10.54 -7.89 -25.65
CA GLN A 9 -11.43 -9.04 -25.72
C GLN A 9 -10.86 -10.24 -24.95
N ASP A 10 -9.57 -10.53 -25.15
CA ASP A 10 -8.88 -11.62 -24.44
C ASP A 10 -8.85 -11.34 -22.92
N TYR A 11 -8.56 -10.10 -22.52
CA TYR A 11 -8.61 -9.69 -21.11
C TYR A 11 -9.98 -9.96 -20.50
N ARG A 12 -11.06 -9.53 -21.16
CA ARG A 12 -12.44 -9.75 -20.68
C ARG A 12 -12.81 -11.23 -20.65
N ALA A 13 -12.34 -12.03 -21.59
CA ALA A 13 -12.59 -13.46 -21.60
C ALA A 13 -11.90 -14.20 -20.45
N LEU A 14 -10.69 -13.76 -20.08
CA LEU A 14 -9.86 -14.39 -19.05
C LEU A 14 -10.14 -13.91 -17.62
N THR A 15 -10.89 -12.80 -17.44
CA THR A 15 -11.03 -12.12 -16.13
C THR A 15 -12.48 -11.80 -15.77
N GLN A 16 -13.40 -12.75 -16.00
CA GLN A 16 -14.84 -12.57 -15.79
C GLN A 16 -15.20 -12.38 -14.30
N ALA A 17 -14.53 -13.09 -13.39
CA ALA A 17 -14.76 -12.92 -11.96
C ALA A 17 -14.29 -11.53 -11.49
N SER A 18 -13.17 -11.03 -12.01
CA SER A 18 -12.72 -9.65 -11.74
C SER A 18 -13.72 -8.61 -12.24
N ALA A 19 -14.33 -8.82 -13.41
CA ALA A 19 -15.41 -7.96 -13.92
C ALA A 19 -16.63 -7.95 -13.00
N ALA A 20 -17.01 -9.11 -12.48
CA ALA A 20 -18.14 -9.23 -11.54
C ALA A 20 -17.85 -8.50 -10.21
N TRP A 21 -16.64 -8.59 -9.69
CA TRP A 21 -16.20 -7.83 -8.50
C TRP A 21 -16.21 -6.33 -8.74
N GLU A 22 -15.70 -5.87 -9.88
CA GLU A 22 -15.75 -4.46 -10.27
C GLU A 22 -17.20 -3.94 -10.32
N GLN A 23 -18.11 -4.69 -10.95
CA GLN A 23 -19.53 -4.30 -11.02
C GLN A 23 -20.17 -4.22 -9.63
N ARG A 24 -19.83 -5.13 -8.72
CA ARG A 24 -20.28 -5.08 -7.32
C ARG A 24 -19.70 -3.88 -6.58
N GLY A 25 -18.40 -3.65 -6.76
CA GLY A 25 -17.69 -2.53 -6.12
C GLY A 25 -18.26 -1.18 -6.50
N ARG A 26 -18.62 -0.97 -7.77
CA ARG A 26 -19.23 0.29 -8.26
C ARG A 26 -20.56 0.64 -7.60
N ARG A 27 -21.26 -0.32 -7.02
CA ARG A 27 -22.52 -0.06 -6.30
C ARG A 27 -22.30 0.60 -4.95
N VAL A 28 -21.11 0.46 -4.37
CA VAL A 28 -20.81 0.84 -2.97
C VAL A 28 -19.56 1.72 -2.84
N MET A 29 -18.77 1.86 -3.91
CA MET A 29 -17.55 2.68 -3.95
C MET A 29 -17.49 3.51 -5.24
N PRO A 30 -17.00 4.76 -5.21
CA PRO A 30 -16.97 5.65 -6.38
C PRO A 30 -16.22 5.07 -7.60
N ILE A 31 -15.14 4.33 -7.37
CA ILE A 31 -14.27 3.73 -8.41
C ILE A 31 -14.09 2.22 -8.23
N ALA A 32 -15.04 1.55 -7.57
CA ALA A 32 -14.94 0.14 -7.16
C ALA A 32 -13.68 -0.20 -6.34
N GLY A 33 -13.00 0.78 -5.77
CA GLY A 33 -11.79 0.62 -4.99
C GLY A 33 -11.35 1.90 -4.31
N SER A 34 -10.34 1.80 -3.44
CA SER A 34 -9.81 2.95 -2.68
C SER A 34 -8.50 3.50 -3.26
N ARG A 35 -7.90 2.83 -4.26
CA ARG A 35 -6.63 3.22 -4.86
C ARG A 35 -6.84 3.57 -6.33
N ALA A 36 -6.93 4.86 -6.64
CA ALA A 36 -7.09 5.35 -8.03
C ALA A 36 -5.97 4.86 -8.96
N ILE A 37 -4.75 4.68 -8.46
CA ILE A 37 -3.60 4.19 -9.23
C ILE A 37 -3.76 2.73 -9.69
N ALA A 38 -4.59 1.95 -9.03
CA ALA A 38 -4.86 0.57 -9.42
C ALA A 38 -5.90 0.47 -10.55
N PHE A 39 -6.57 1.60 -10.87
CA PHE A 39 -7.58 1.61 -11.92
C PHE A 39 -6.96 1.62 -13.31
N HIS A 40 -7.40 0.72 -14.15
CA HIS A 40 -7.14 0.70 -15.61
C HIS A 40 -8.37 0.22 -16.37
N SER A 41 -8.46 0.60 -17.63
CA SER A 41 -9.54 0.14 -18.52
C SER A 41 -9.24 -1.28 -19.04
N PRO A 42 -10.25 -2.15 -19.16
CA PRO A 42 -11.68 -1.93 -18.92
C PRO A 42 -12.08 -1.97 -17.44
N TYR A 43 -11.35 -2.68 -16.61
CA TYR A 43 -11.47 -2.78 -15.15
C TYR A 43 -10.19 -3.39 -14.57
N PRO A 44 -9.85 -3.13 -13.29
CA PRO A 44 -8.71 -3.77 -12.64
C PRO A 44 -8.97 -5.24 -12.32
N LEU A 45 -7.89 -6.02 -12.21
CA LEU A 45 -7.95 -7.38 -11.68
C LEU A 45 -8.35 -7.37 -10.20
N THR A 46 -9.11 -8.36 -9.80
CA THR A 46 -9.35 -8.65 -8.38
C THR A 46 -8.38 -9.73 -7.93
N ILE A 47 -7.34 -9.32 -7.20
CA ILE A 47 -6.33 -10.23 -6.66
C ILE A 47 -6.86 -10.88 -5.38
N VAL A 48 -6.76 -12.19 -5.29
CA VAL A 48 -7.24 -12.98 -4.15
C VAL A 48 -6.12 -13.65 -3.36
N ARG A 49 -4.93 -13.80 -3.96
CA ARG A 49 -3.76 -14.43 -3.30
C ARG A 49 -2.46 -13.89 -3.87
N GLY A 50 -1.46 -13.80 -3.02
CA GLY A 50 -0.06 -13.57 -3.40
C GLY A 50 0.85 -14.61 -2.78
N GLU A 51 1.90 -15.04 -3.49
CA GLU A 51 2.87 -16.02 -3.02
C GLU A 51 4.23 -15.75 -3.67
N GLY A 52 5.23 -15.41 -2.88
CA GLY A 52 6.54 -15.02 -3.39
C GLY A 52 6.42 -13.94 -4.48
N PRO A 53 6.95 -14.19 -5.70
CA PRO A 53 6.89 -13.22 -6.80
C PRO A 53 5.57 -13.26 -7.59
N PHE A 54 4.55 -13.98 -7.14
CA PHE A 54 3.33 -14.20 -7.91
C PHE A 54 2.08 -13.64 -7.23
N LEU A 55 1.16 -13.15 -8.07
CA LEU A 55 -0.21 -12.80 -7.71
C LEU A 55 -1.18 -13.73 -8.45
N PHE A 56 -2.34 -13.98 -7.85
CA PHE A 56 -3.40 -14.77 -8.43
C PHE A 56 -4.71 -13.98 -8.35
N ASP A 57 -5.39 -13.88 -9.48
CA ASP A 57 -6.68 -13.20 -9.54
C ASP A 57 -7.86 -14.10 -9.15
N ALA A 58 -9.04 -13.52 -9.13
CA ALA A 58 -10.28 -14.23 -8.79
C ALA A 58 -10.71 -15.26 -9.85
N ASP A 59 -10.10 -15.21 -11.02
CA ASP A 59 -10.32 -16.16 -12.13
C ASP A 59 -9.30 -17.31 -12.11
N GLY A 60 -8.30 -17.27 -11.19
CA GLY A 60 -7.26 -18.27 -11.03
C GLY A 60 -6.03 -18.04 -11.92
N ASN A 61 -5.96 -16.96 -12.66
CA ASN A 61 -4.79 -16.63 -13.46
C ASN A 61 -3.62 -16.21 -12.56
N ARG A 62 -2.40 -16.60 -12.96
CA ARG A 62 -1.15 -16.28 -12.25
C ARG A 62 -0.38 -15.18 -12.98
N TYR A 63 0.06 -14.19 -12.24
CA TYR A 63 0.85 -13.05 -12.74
C TYR A 63 2.16 -12.91 -11.96
N VAL A 64 3.21 -12.41 -12.62
CA VAL A 64 4.43 -11.98 -11.93
C VAL A 64 4.19 -10.58 -11.34
N ASP A 65 4.40 -10.44 -10.03
CA ASP A 65 4.27 -9.16 -9.33
C ASP A 65 5.53 -8.31 -9.50
N LEU A 66 5.54 -7.46 -10.52
CA LEU A 66 6.65 -6.54 -10.78
C LEU A 66 6.55 -5.23 -9.95
N ILE A 67 5.47 -5.04 -9.21
CA ILE A 67 5.21 -3.80 -8.46
C ILE A 67 5.47 -3.99 -6.95
N GLY A 68 5.22 -5.19 -6.43
CA GLY A 68 5.45 -5.50 -5.01
C GLY A 68 4.78 -4.50 -4.05
N ASN A 69 3.49 -4.17 -4.28
CA ASN A 69 2.75 -3.15 -3.53
C ASN A 69 3.50 -1.80 -3.45
N MET A 70 3.86 -1.24 -4.58
CA MET A 70 4.67 -0.02 -4.71
C MET A 70 6.04 -0.17 -4.05
N TYR A 71 6.70 -1.28 -4.34
CA TYR A 71 8.07 -1.62 -3.91
C TYR A 71 8.23 -1.87 -2.40
N ALA A 72 7.10 -2.00 -1.66
CA ALA A 72 7.13 -2.26 -0.22
C ALA A 72 7.38 -3.73 0.14
N LEU A 73 7.06 -4.68 -0.75
CA LEU A 73 7.19 -6.12 -0.51
C LEU A 73 8.58 -6.64 -0.93
N VAL A 74 9.62 -6.26 -0.21
CA VAL A 74 11.02 -6.63 -0.52
C VAL A 74 11.23 -8.15 -0.52
N HIS A 75 10.51 -8.89 0.30
CA HIS A 75 10.58 -10.35 0.41
C HIS A 75 9.56 -11.10 -0.47
N GLY A 76 8.76 -10.36 -1.25
CA GLY A 76 7.63 -10.91 -2.00
C GLY A 76 6.38 -11.10 -1.15
N ASN A 77 5.37 -11.69 -1.78
CA ASN A 77 4.07 -11.90 -1.16
C ASN A 77 4.11 -13.06 -0.17
N ALA A 78 3.38 -12.94 0.94
CA ALA A 78 3.20 -13.98 1.96
C ALA A 78 4.51 -14.63 2.44
N PHE A 79 5.56 -13.84 2.67
CA PHE A 79 6.84 -14.34 3.16
C PHE A 79 6.66 -15.00 4.54
N PRO A 80 7.00 -16.31 4.69
CA PRO A 80 6.60 -17.09 5.84
C PRO A 80 7.01 -16.49 7.20
N PRO A 81 8.25 -15.98 7.41
CA PRO A 81 8.63 -15.39 8.70
C PRO A 81 7.77 -14.18 9.08
N ILE A 82 7.35 -13.34 8.10
CA ILE A 82 6.48 -12.19 8.35
C ILE A 82 5.07 -12.67 8.68
N VAL A 83 4.56 -13.68 7.95
CA VAL A 83 3.23 -14.26 8.20
C VAL A 83 3.15 -14.85 9.59
N GLU A 84 4.15 -15.64 10.01
CA GLU A 84 4.22 -16.27 11.33
C GLU A 84 4.28 -15.23 12.46
N ALA A 85 5.16 -14.25 12.36
CA ALA A 85 5.28 -13.18 13.34
C ALA A 85 3.98 -12.34 13.45
N THR A 86 3.36 -12.05 12.31
CA THR A 86 2.09 -11.30 12.26
C THR A 86 0.95 -12.11 12.89
N ALA A 87 0.84 -13.40 12.58
CA ALA A 87 -0.18 -14.28 13.14
C ALA A 87 -0.04 -14.40 14.66
N ALA A 88 1.18 -14.55 15.17
CA ALA A 88 1.46 -14.58 16.60
C ALA A 88 1.06 -13.25 17.29
N GLN A 89 1.38 -12.11 16.68
CA GLN A 89 1.00 -10.81 17.22
C GLN A 89 -0.51 -10.58 17.20
N ILE A 90 -1.20 -11.01 16.14
CA ILE A 90 -2.67 -10.93 16.05
C ILE A 90 -3.33 -11.73 17.19
N ALA A 91 -2.81 -12.93 17.48
CA ALA A 91 -3.30 -13.77 18.58
C ALA A 91 -3.09 -13.14 19.98
N ALA A 92 -2.06 -12.31 20.14
CA ALA A 92 -1.78 -11.56 21.37
C ALA A 92 -2.56 -10.22 21.45
N GLY A 93 -3.11 -9.76 20.34
CA GLY A 93 -3.78 -8.46 20.21
C GLY A 93 -2.97 -7.43 19.43
N THR A 94 -3.64 -6.46 18.83
CA THR A 94 -3.03 -5.48 17.91
C THR A 94 -3.37 -4.02 18.23
N ALA A 95 -4.29 -3.77 19.15
CA ALA A 95 -4.74 -2.42 19.48
C ALA A 95 -4.86 -2.25 21.00
N TRP A 96 -3.98 -1.44 21.57
CA TRP A 96 -3.98 -1.10 22.99
C TRP A 96 -3.91 0.40 23.19
N PRO A 97 -4.53 0.94 24.25
CA PRO A 97 -4.41 2.35 24.61
C PRO A 97 -3.10 2.62 25.39
N ALA A 98 -2.00 1.95 25.05
CA ALA A 98 -0.72 1.99 25.73
C ALA A 98 0.42 1.67 24.78
N ASN A 99 1.66 1.94 25.21
CA ASN A 99 2.85 1.55 24.45
C ASN A 99 2.97 0.02 24.35
N ASN A 100 3.63 -0.44 23.30
CA ASN A 100 3.91 -1.85 23.07
C ASN A 100 5.40 -2.08 22.74
N GLY A 101 5.91 -3.27 23.09
CA GLY A 101 7.30 -3.64 22.87
C GLY A 101 7.75 -3.55 21.41
N PRO A 102 7.05 -4.19 20.46
CA PRO A 102 7.43 -4.18 19.05
C PRO A 102 7.61 -2.79 18.44
N GLN A 103 6.83 -1.79 18.87
CA GLN A 103 6.99 -0.41 18.43
C GLN A 103 8.32 0.19 18.90
N ILE A 104 8.69 -0.06 20.16
CA ILE A 104 9.95 0.43 20.73
C ILE A 104 11.13 -0.25 20.07
N GLU A 105 11.10 -1.58 19.94
CA GLU A 105 12.14 -2.36 19.27
C GLU A 105 12.39 -1.92 17.83
N LEU A 106 11.31 -1.60 17.09
CA LEU A 106 11.43 -1.06 15.73
C LEU A 106 12.07 0.34 15.74
N ALA A 107 11.73 1.21 16.68
CA ALA A 107 12.34 2.53 16.80
C ALA A 107 13.84 2.42 17.13
N GLU A 108 14.24 1.55 18.06
CA GLU A 108 15.64 1.24 18.38
C GLU A 108 16.42 0.73 17.17
N LEU A 109 15.82 -0.19 16.39
CA LEU A 109 16.42 -0.70 15.16
C LEU A 109 16.66 0.41 14.12
N LEU A 110 15.70 1.31 13.95
CA LEU A 110 15.79 2.41 12.98
C LEU A 110 16.86 3.42 13.40
N THR A 111 16.88 3.83 14.66
CA THR A 111 17.88 4.77 15.17
C THR A 111 19.29 4.18 15.16
N ALA A 112 19.45 2.90 15.42
CA ALA A 112 20.74 2.23 15.33
C ALA A 112 21.29 2.12 13.90
N ARG A 113 20.41 2.02 12.89
CA ARG A 113 20.80 1.87 11.48
C ARG A 113 20.97 3.20 10.74
N LEU A 114 20.27 4.23 11.16
CA LEU A 114 20.20 5.51 10.49
C LEU A 114 20.82 6.59 11.38
N SER A 115 22.09 6.87 11.22
CA SER A 115 22.86 7.78 12.08
C SER A 115 22.32 9.21 12.18
N ALA A 116 21.50 9.64 11.21
CA ALA A 116 20.84 10.95 11.21
C ALA A 116 19.48 10.95 11.95
N VAL A 117 19.01 9.78 12.42
CA VAL A 117 17.72 9.63 13.10
C VAL A 117 17.94 9.42 14.58
N GLU A 118 17.56 10.40 15.39
CA GLU A 118 17.66 10.35 16.86
C GLU A 118 16.39 9.80 17.50
N GLN A 119 15.24 10.09 16.92
CA GLN A 119 13.92 9.67 17.42
C GLN A 119 12.98 9.33 16.26
N VAL A 120 12.01 8.46 16.51
CA VAL A 120 11.03 8.00 15.53
C VAL A 120 9.62 8.24 16.05
N LEU A 121 8.78 8.82 15.21
CA LEU A 121 7.34 8.93 15.44
C LEU A 121 6.60 8.13 14.37
N PHE A 122 5.86 7.12 14.79
CA PHE A 122 5.06 6.29 13.89
C PHE A 122 3.69 6.88 13.62
N CYS A 123 3.20 6.70 12.40
CA CYS A 123 1.86 7.08 11.95
C CYS A 123 1.34 6.07 10.93
N ASN A 124 0.04 6.13 10.61
CA ASN A 124 -0.62 5.08 9.83
C ASN A 124 -0.48 5.26 8.30
N SER A 125 -0.02 6.41 7.84
CA SER A 125 0.10 6.69 6.40
C SER A 125 1.21 7.69 6.09
N GLY A 126 1.71 7.67 4.85
CA GLY A 126 2.65 8.68 4.37
C GLY A 126 2.08 10.10 4.37
N THR A 127 0.77 10.25 4.19
CA THR A 127 0.08 11.55 4.29
C THR A 127 0.15 12.11 5.72
N GLU A 128 -0.10 11.27 6.73
CA GLU A 128 0.05 11.66 8.14
C GLU A 128 1.50 12.02 8.47
N ALA A 129 2.45 11.18 8.04
CA ALA A 129 3.89 11.44 8.24
C ALA A 129 4.31 12.78 7.66
N PHE A 130 3.89 13.07 6.45
CA PHE A 130 4.21 14.34 5.78
C PHE A 130 3.55 15.53 6.50
N SER A 131 2.29 15.42 6.90
CA SER A 131 1.59 16.46 7.66
C SER A 131 2.27 16.74 9.01
N LEU A 132 2.67 15.69 9.73
CA LEU A 132 3.42 15.82 10.99
C LEU A 132 4.78 16.47 10.77
N ALA A 133 5.53 16.06 9.76
CA ALA A 133 6.82 16.65 9.43
C ALA A 133 6.72 18.15 9.12
N LEU A 134 5.68 18.57 8.36
CA LEU A 134 5.41 19.98 8.10
C LEU A 134 5.08 20.75 9.38
N ASN A 135 4.27 20.18 10.27
CA ASN A 135 3.91 20.83 11.53
C ASN A 135 5.13 20.99 12.45
N ILE A 136 5.96 19.96 12.54
CA ILE A 136 7.22 19.99 13.30
C ILE A 136 8.16 21.07 12.71
N ALA A 137 8.34 21.08 11.40
CA ALA A 137 9.21 22.05 10.72
C ALA A 137 8.71 23.50 10.92
N ARG A 138 7.41 23.73 10.84
CA ARG A 138 6.80 25.04 11.11
C ARG A 138 6.98 25.47 12.58
N GLY A 139 6.75 24.57 13.50
CA GLY A 139 6.94 24.82 14.93
C GLY A 139 8.39 25.16 15.28
N ALA A 140 9.34 24.40 14.72
CA ALA A 140 10.77 24.60 14.98
C ALA A 140 11.34 25.85 14.32
N THR A 141 10.82 26.27 13.17
CA THR A 141 11.38 27.40 12.40
C THR A 141 10.58 28.69 12.47
N GLY A 142 9.33 28.65 12.94
CA GLY A 142 8.39 29.77 12.88
C GLY A 142 7.94 30.14 11.46
N ARG A 143 8.30 29.35 10.43
CA ARG A 143 7.98 29.62 9.03
C ARG A 143 6.66 28.97 8.65
N SER A 144 5.82 29.70 7.89
CA SER A 144 4.52 29.19 7.41
C SER A 144 4.58 28.60 6.00
N ARG A 145 5.54 29.03 5.18
CA ARG A 145 5.66 28.63 3.76
C ARG A 145 6.56 27.42 3.60
N PHE A 146 6.20 26.56 2.64
CA PHE A 146 7.02 25.43 2.22
C PHE A 146 6.98 25.30 0.70
N LEU A 147 7.97 24.64 0.12
CA LEU A 147 8.06 24.37 -1.30
C LEU A 147 7.67 22.92 -1.56
N MET A 148 6.94 22.69 -2.64
CA MET A 148 6.61 21.37 -3.13
C MET A 148 7.00 21.24 -4.59
N ALA A 149 7.42 20.03 -5.02
CA ALA A 149 7.67 19.75 -6.41
C ALA A 149 6.32 19.70 -7.18
N GLN A 150 6.24 20.44 -8.27
CA GLN A 150 5.06 20.38 -9.15
C GLN A 150 4.94 18.98 -9.74
N GLY A 151 3.74 18.37 -9.63
CA GLY A 151 3.51 16.99 -10.07
C GLY A 151 4.08 15.91 -9.15
N GLY A 152 4.71 16.27 -8.01
CA GLY A 152 5.14 15.32 -7.00
C GLY A 152 3.96 14.75 -6.21
N TYR A 153 4.08 13.50 -5.77
CA TYR A 153 3.09 12.89 -4.89
C TYR A 153 3.46 13.16 -3.43
N HIS A 154 2.60 13.84 -2.71
CA HIS A 154 2.80 14.23 -1.31
C HIS A 154 1.63 13.79 -0.41
N GLY A 155 0.89 12.76 -0.80
CA GLY A 155 -0.32 12.33 -0.13
C GLY A 155 -1.57 13.05 -0.64
N THR A 156 -2.63 13.03 0.15
CA THR A 156 -3.94 13.63 -0.18
C THR A 156 -4.15 14.99 0.49
N MET A 157 -3.07 15.74 0.68
CA MET A 157 -3.15 17.10 1.25
C MET A 157 -3.51 18.12 0.21
#